data_409df246b448b3fd91703f7c821e2e6c
#
_entry.id   409df246b448b3fd91703f7c821e2e6c
#
_cell.length_a   1.000
_cell.length_b   1.000
_cell.length_c   1.000
_cell.angle_alpha   90.00
_cell.angle_beta   90.00
_cell.angle_gamma   90.00
#
_symmetry.space_group_name_H-M   'P 1'
#
loop_
_entity.id
_entity.type
_entity.pdbx_description
1 polymer ?
#
loop_
_entity_poly.entity_id
_entity_poly.type
_entity_poly.pdbx_seq_one_letter_code
_entity_poly.pdbx_strand_id
1 'polypeptide(L)'
;LGLQTQPEPQSSETVQPTVDDTPSLLIDSAQALKQRPQAVQPVAVETPTQPAFDLTQAAIEAQRLASTTVDTEVNSSSVANQDVAWYNQGVALIEGGKFREALSSFDRALPSFAGNDDMIIRILNGRGNAYYYLEEYPKCVEAYHQAMLIRPSEVRGKTLYNMGSAYAEMERYPDAMKCFEQSIPRGLETEEIKRAKEQIRRCGILLKEIERKKKRR
;
A
#
# COMPACT_ATOMS: atom_id res chain seq x y z
N LEU A 1 -27.49 61.56 12.06
CA LEU A 1 -26.85 61.10 10.85
C LEU A 1 -26.00 59.86 11.18
N GLY A 2 -26.64 58.69 11.10
CA GLY A 2 -26.00 57.40 11.35
C GLY A 2 -25.55 56.79 10.03
N LEU A 3 -24.27 56.53 9.92
CA LEU A 3 -23.69 55.72 8.85
C LEU A 3 -23.73 54.25 9.29
N GLN A 4 -24.61 53.48 8.65
CA GLN A 4 -24.62 52.02 8.76
C GLN A 4 -23.48 51.48 7.90
N THR A 5 -22.47 50.87 8.49
CA THR A 5 -21.47 50.04 7.82
C THR A 5 -22.07 48.65 7.58
N GLN A 6 -22.18 48.29 6.30
CA GLN A 6 -22.51 46.94 5.87
C GLN A 6 -21.34 46.00 6.19
N PRO A 7 -21.58 44.73 6.63
CA PRO A 7 -20.54 43.75 6.75
C PRO A 7 -20.15 43.22 5.35
N GLU A 8 -18.86 43.17 5.10
CA GLU A 8 -18.27 42.49 3.94
C GLU A 8 -18.63 41.00 3.87
N PRO A 9 -18.81 40.43 2.68
CA PRO A 9 -19.04 39.02 2.54
C PRO A 9 -17.76 38.23 2.89
N GLN A 10 -17.86 37.35 3.89
CA GLN A 10 -16.82 36.42 4.22
C GLN A 10 -16.58 35.52 3.00
N SER A 11 -15.38 35.59 2.42
CA SER A 11 -14.89 34.67 1.44
C SER A 11 -14.87 33.28 2.07
N SER A 12 -15.68 32.37 1.53
CA SER A 12 -15.62 30.95 1.83
C SER A 12 -14.25 30.43 1.36
N GLU A 13 -13.34 30.31 2.30
CA GLU A 13 -12.09 29.61 2.12
C GLU A 13 -12.42 28.14 1.82
N THR A 14 -12.30 27.78 0.56
CA THR A 14 -12.35 26.39 0.11
C THR A 14 -11.11 25.72 0.67
N VAL A 15 -11.26 25.05 1.82
CA VAL A 15 -10.22 24.21 2.40
C VAL A 15 -9.99 23.08 1.42
N GLN A 16 -8.96 23.22 0.59
CA GLN A 16 -8.44 22.10 -0.16
C GLN A 16 -7.94 21.06 0.85
N PRO A 17 -8.35 19.78 0.73
CA PRO A 17 -7.84 18.75 1.63
C PRO A 17 -6.33 18.70 1.45
N THR A 18 -5.62 19.03 2.51
CA THR A 18 -4.16 18.89 2.56
C THR A 18 -3.79 17.44 2.31
N VAL A 19 -2.76 17.24 1.50
CA VAL A 19 -2.33 15.96 0.92
C VAL A 19 -1.91 14.91 1.98
N ASP A 20 -1.98 15.24 3.28
CA ASP A 20 -1.47 14.45 4.40
C ASP A 20 -2.50 13.64 5.20
N ASP A 21 -3.81 13.83 4.98
CA ASP A 21 -4.86 13.24 5.84
C ASP A 21 -5.38 11.85 5.41
N THR A 22 -4.64 11.11 4.58
CA THR A 22 -5.00 9.72 4.39
C THR A 22 -4.34 8.85 5.45
N PRO A 23 -5.10 8.05 6.21
CA PRO A 23 -4.52 7.08 7.13
C PRO A 23 -3.73 6.05 6.35
N SER A 24 -2.43 6.28 6.23
CA SER A 24 -1.50 5.28 5.73
C SER A 24 -1.29 4.28 6.86
N LEU A 25 -2.19 3.29 6.95
CA LEU A 25 -2.15 2.26 7.97
C LEU A 25 -0.81 1.51 7.87
N LEU A 26 -0.03 1.54 8.94
CA LEU A 26 1.08 0.62 9.09
C LEU A 26 0.52 -0.76 9.39
N ILE A 27 1.06 -1.76 8.69
CA ILE A 27 0.77 -3.14 8.98
C ILE A 27 1.38 -3.48 10.34
N ASP A 28 0.54 -3.76 11.34
CA ASP A 28 0.99 -4.23 12.63
C ASP A 28 1.09 -5.76 12.61
N SER A 29 2.32 -6.25 12.40
CA SER A 29 2.62 -7.68 12.41
C SER A 29 2.25 -8.36 13.74
N ALA A 30 2.16 -7.61 14.83
CA ALA A 30 1.75 -8.13 16.14
C ALA A 30 0.22 -8.37 16.21
N GLN A 31 -0.59 -7.58 15.51
CA GLN A 31 -2.03 -7.81 15.41
C GLN A 31 -2.37 -8.98 14.48
N ALA A 32 -1.64 -9.14 13.38
CA ALA A 32 -1.81 -10.26 12.47
C ALA A 32 -1.56 -11.61 13.17
N LEU A 33 -0.58 -11.69 14.08
CA LEU A 33 -0.29 -12.89 14.87
C LEU A 33 -1.39 -13.27 15.88
N LYS A 34 -2.16 -12.29 16.39
CA LYS A 34 -3.27 -12.56 17.33
C LYS A 34 -4.53 -13.09 16.65
N GLN A 35 -4.67 -12.92 15.35
CA GLN A 35 -5.82 -13.36 14.56
C GLN A 35 -5.55 -14.67 13.81
N ARG A 36 -4.38 -15.28 13.96
CA ARG A 36 -4.01 -16.51 13.28
C ARG A 36 -4.77 -17.71 13.86
N PRO A 37 -5.60 -18.43 13.07
CA PRO A 37 -6.09 -19.73 13.47
C PRO A 37 -4.90 -20.70 13.59
N GLN A 38 -4.89 -21.53 14.65
CA GLN A 38 -3.81 -22.48 14.89
C GLN A 38 -3.58 -23.41 13.69
N ALA A 39 -2.32 -23.47 13.31
CA ALA A 39 -1.60 -24.42 12.46
C ALA A 39 -2.40 -25.50 11.73
N VAL A 40 -2.51 -25.36 10.42
CA VAL A 40 -2.61 -26.49 9.49
C VAL A 40 -1.18 -26.96 9.18
N GLN A 41 -0.94 -28.27 9.27
CA GLN A 41 0.38 -28.89 9.09
C GLN A 41 0.99 -28.57 7.71
N PRO A 42 2.33 -28.50 7.58
CA PRO A 42 2.98 -28.14 6.34
C PRO A 42 2.80 -29.25 5.29
N VAL A 43 2.03 -28.95 4.27
CA VAL A 43 2.09 -29.71 3.02
C VAL A 43 3.37 -29.26 2.31
N ALA A 44 4.21 -30.20 1.93
CA ALA A 44 5.43 -29.95 1.16
C ALA A 44 5.06 -29.25 -0.16
N VAL A 45 5.35 -27.96 -0.27
CA VAL A 45 5.19 -27.21 -1.50
C VAL A 45 6.51 -27.28 -2.25
N GLU A 46 6.50 -28.03 -3.35
CA GLU A 46 7.55 -27.94 -4.35
C GLU A 46 7.65 -26.48 -4.83
N THR A 47 8.83 -25.92 -4.76
CA THR A 47 9.11 -24.55 -5.21
C THR A 47 8.93 -24.46 -6.73
N PRO A 48 7.91 -23.77 -7.26
CA PRO A 48 7.90 -23.44 -8.66
C PRO A 48 9.00 -22.40 -8.89
N THR A 49 9.94 -22.74 -9.75
CA THR A 49 10.90 -21.79 -10.32
C THR A 49 10.09 -20.74 -11.09
N GLN A 50 9.83 -19.59 -10.48
CA GLN A 50 9.13 -18.51 -11.15
C GLN A 50 10.04 -17.98 -12.26
N PRO A 51 9.53 -17.83 -13.50
CA PRO A 51 10.25 -17.15 -14.57
C PRO A 51 10.53 -15.70 -14.13
N ALA A 52 11.70 -15.20 -14.49
CA ALA A 52 12.08 -13.82 -14.26
C ALA A 52 10.96 -12.90 -14.77
N PHE A 53 10.42 -12.08 -13.88
CA PHE A 53 9.34 -11.15 -14.18
C PHE A 53 9.82 -10.15 -15.22
N ASP A 54 9.25 -10.18 -16.42
CA ASP A 54 9.58 -9.26 -17.50
C ASP A 54 8.93 -7.89 -17.22
N LEU A 55 9.75 -6.99 -16.69
CA LEU A 55 9.38 -5.60 -16.38
C LEU A 55 8.86 -4.82 -17.60
N THR A 56 9.17 -5.28 -18.81
CA THR A 56 8.77 -4.68 -20.08
C THR A 56 7.27 -4.88 -20.35
N GLN A 57 6.73 -6.04 -19.97
CA GLN A 57 5.30 -6.34 -20.22
C GLN A 57 4.38 -5.58 -19.27
N ALA A 58 4.77 -5.42 -18.01
CA ALA A 58 3.98 -4.61 -17.04
C ALA A 58 3.97 -3.13 -17.40
N ALA A 59 5.07 -2.59 -17.93
CA ALA A 59 5.14 -1.21 -18.42
C ALA A 59 4.30 -1.00 -19.68
N ILE A 60 4.26 -1.97 -20.59
CA ILE A 60 3.45 -1.92 -21.82
C ILE A 60 1.95 -2.00 -21.49
N GLU A 61 1.56 -2.80 -20.48
CA GLU A 61 0.18 -2.93 -20.06
C GLU A 61 -0.32 -1.69 -19.31
N ALA A 62 0.53 -1.07 -18.49
CA ALA A 62 0.24 0.22 -17.87
C ALA A 62 0.12 1.35 -18.92
N GLN A 63 0.94 1.34 -19.96
CA GLN A 63 0.89 2.30 -21.07
C GLN A 63 -0.33 2.06 -22.00
N ARG A 64 -0.78 0.82 -22.16
CA ARG A 64 -1.96 0.47 -22.95
C ARG A 64 -3.26 0.90 -22.27
N LEU A 65 -3.31 0.87 -20.94
CA LEU A 65 -4.41 1.42 -20.14
C LEU A 65 -4.47 2.95 -20.19
N ALA A 66 -3.33 3.62 -20.37
CA ALA A 66 -3.25 5.08 -20.48
C ALA A 66 -3.66 5.64 -21.86
N SER A 67 -3.74 4.82 -22.90
CA SER A 67 -3.97 5.29 -24.28
C SER A 67 -5.39 5.10 -24.81
N THR A 68 -6.36 4.67 -24.00
CA THR A 68 -7.77 4.64 -24.39
C THR A 68 -8.51 5.87 -23.87
N THR A 69 -8.12 7.06 -24.36
CA THR A 69 -8.96 8.25 -24.25
C THR A 69 -9.75 8.43 -25.52
N VAL A 70 -11.05 8.18 -25.46
CA VAL A 70 -12.00 8.69 -26.47
C VAL A 70 -13.05 9.52 -25.76
N ASP A 71 -13.10 10.77 -26.18
CA ASP A 71 -14.07 11.82 -25.96
C ASP A 71 -15.41 11.43 -25.32
N THR A 72 -15.69 11.97 -24.14
CA THR A 72 -17.05 12.37 -23.76
C THR A 72 -16.96 13.44 -22.65
N GLU A 73 -16.91 14.70 -23.04
CA GLU A 73 -17.24 15.81 -22.17
C GLU A 73 -18.76 15.83 -21.93
N VAL A 74 -19.26 15.07 -20.96
CA VAL A 74 -20.52 15.39 -20.24
C VAL A 74 -20.60 14.49 -19.01
N ASN A 75 -20.46 15.06 -17.86
CA ASN A 75 -20.68 14.45 -16.55
C ASN A 75 -19.44 14.22 -15.66
N SER A 76 -18.37 14.98 -15.87
CA SER A 76 -17.10 14.76 -15.17
C SER A 76 -17.11 14.99 -13.65
N SER A 77 -18.01 15.82 -13.13
CA SER A 77 -18.03 16.10 -11.68
C SER A 77 -18.72 15.04 -10.83
N SER A 78 -19.76 14.38 -11.34
CA SER A 78 -20.46 13.32 -10.59
C SER A 78 -19.69 11.99 -10.62
N VAL A 79 -19.02 11.71 -11.73
CA VAL A 79 -18.19 10.49 -11.89
C VAL A 79 -16.95 10.60 -11.02
N ALA A 80 -16.23 11.73 -11.03
CA ALA A 80 -15.07 11.95 -10.19
C ALA A 80 -15.38 11.83 -8.69
N ASN A 81 -16.55 12.27 -8.26
CA ASN A 81 -16.99 12.10 -6.86
C ASN A 81 -17.27 10.63 -6.51
N GLN A 82 -17.80 9.85 -7.45
CA GLN A 82 -18.09 8.44 -7.23
C GLN A 82 -16.81 7.59 -7.13
N ASP A 83 -15.80 7.94 -7.91
CA ASP A 83 -14.52 7.23 -7.95
C ASP A 83 -13.72 7.45 -6.66
N VAL A 84 -13.71 8.69 -6.15
CA VAL A 84 -13.17 9.00 -4.81
C VAL A 84 -13.96 8.25 -3.72
N ALA A 85 -15.29 8.13 -3.87
CA ALA A 85 -16.11 7.36 -2.94
C ALA A 85 -15.72 5.87 -2.91
N TRP A 86 -15.42 5.25 -4.06
CA TRP A 86 -14.93 3.86 -4.12
C TRP A 86 -13.57 3.71 -3.41
N TYR A 87 -12.66 4.65 -3.60
CA TYR A 87 -11.39 4.64 -2.87
C TYR A 87 -11.60 4.73 -1.36
N ASN A 88 -12.39 5.70 -0.89
CA ASN A 88 -12.68 5.90 0.53
C ASN A 88 -13.39 4.68 1.13
N GLN A 89 -14.31 4.06 0.38
CA GLN A 89 -14.96 2.82 0.79
C GLN A 89 -13.93 1.69 0.94
N GLY A 90 -12.98 1.56 0.01
CA GLY A 90 -11.90 0.58 0.11
C GLY A 90 -11.08 0.76 1.38
N VAL A 91 -10.73 2.00 1.74
CA VAL A 91 -10.03 2.32 2.99
C VAL A 91 -10.84 1.92 4.22
N ALA A 92 -12.11 2.33 4.29
CA ALA A 92 -13.01 1.99 5.40
C ALA A 92 -13.22 0.46 5.54
N LEU A 93 -13.25 -0.26 4.42
CA LEU A 93 -13.36 -1.73 4.42
C LEU A 93 -12.10 -2.41 4.97
N ILE A 94 -10.89 -1.86 4.72
CA ILE A 94 -9.66 -2.35 5.36
C ILE A 94 -9.75 -2.16 6.87
N GLU A 95 -10.16 -0.99 7.34
CA GLU A 95 -10.33 -0.70 8.77
C GLU A 95 -11.36 -1.62 9.42
N GLY A 96 -12.42 -1.96 8.68
CA GLY A 96 -13.45 -2.91 9.09
C GLY A 96 -13.08 -4.39 8.95
N GLY A 97 -11.85 -4.73 8.50
CA GLY A 97 -11.39 -6.11 8.30
C GLY A 97 -12.00 -6.82 7.09
N LYS A 98 -12.68 -6.10 6.19
CA LYS A 98 -13.34 -6.64 4.99
C LYS A 98 -12.44 -6.57 3.77
N PHE A 99 -11.32 -7.26 3.81
CA PHE A 99 -10.21 -7.09 2.87
C PHE A 99 -10.57 -7.46 1.42
N ARG A 100 -11.39 -8.49 1.17
CA ARG A 100 -11.83 -8.88 -0.17
C ARG A 100 -12.75 -7.82 -0.79
N GLU A 101 -13.65 -7.26 0.01
CA GLU A 101 -14.53 -6.17 -0.42
C GLU A 101 -13.73 -4.90 -0.70
N ALA A 102 -12.69 -4.63 0.11
CA ALA A 102 -11.77 -3.52 -0.11
C ALA A 102 -11.06 -3.62 -1.46
N LEU A 103 -10.55 -4.80 -1.82
CA LEU A 103 -9.95 -5.04 -3.14
C LEU A 103 -10.93 -4.72 -4.27
N SER A 104 -12.18 -5.20 -4.17
CA SER A 104 -13.22 -4.90 -5.17
C SER A 104 -13.49 -3.40 -5.31
N SER A 105 -13.48 -2.66 -4.19
CA SER A 105 -13.67 -1.21 -4.20
C SER A 105 -12.48 -0.49 -4.86
N PHE A 106 -11.26 -0.90 -4.56
CA PHE A 106 -10.05 -0.37 -5.21
C PHE A 106 -9.98 -0.70 -6.70
N ASP A 107 -10.41 -1.89 -7.12
CA ASP A 107 -10.44 -2.29 -8.53
C ASP A 107 -11.47 -1.46 -9.33
N ARG A 108 -12.56 -1.04 -8.70
CA ARG A 108 -13.54 -0.11 -9.29
C ARG A 108 -13.01 1.31 -9.40
N ALA A 109 -12.26 1.77 -8.39
CA ALA A 109 -11.69 3.12 -8.38
C ALA A 109 -10.56 3.28 -9.39
N LEU A 110 -9.69 2.28 -9.54
CA LEU A 110 -8.42 2.39 -10.27
C LEU A 110 -8.53 2.91 -11.71
N PRO A 111 -9.46 2.44 -12.56
CA PRO A 111 -9.56 2.89 -13.96
C PRO A 111 -9.84 4.39 -14.11
N SER A 112 -10.58 4.97 -13.17
CA SER A 112 -11.00 6.37 -13.22
C SER A 112 -9.90 7.35 -12.86
N PHE A 113 -8.83 6.86 -12.24
CA PHE A 113 -7.67 7.68 -11.87
C PHE A 113 -6.51 7.60 -12.87
N ALA A 114 -6.78 7.17 -14.12
CA ALA A 114 -5.76 7.18 -15.18
C ALA A 114 -5.16 8.59 -15.32
N GLY A 115 -3.83 8.69 -15.21
CA GLY A 115 -3.11 9.97 -15.23
C GLY A 115 -3.01 10.70 -13.87
N ASN A 116 -3.64 10.17 -12.81
CA ASN A 116 -3.48 10.68 -11.45
C ASN A 116 -2.58 9.76 -10.63
N ASP A 117 -1.28 9.92 -10.76
CA ASP A 117 -0.28 9.07 -10.11
C ASP A 117 -0.47 8.97 -8.59
N ASP A 118 -0.84 10.08 -7.93
CA ASP A 118 -1.03 10.09 -6.48
C ASP A 118 -2.15 9.14 -6.04
N MET A 119 -3.28 9.19 -6.75
CA MET A 119 -4.40 8.31 -6.44
C MET A 119 -4.09 6.85 -6.80
N ILE A 120 -3.42 6.62 -7.94
CA ILE A 120 -2.98 5.26 -8.32
C ILE A 120 -2.05 4.67 -7.26
N ILE A 121 -1.04 5.43 -6.80
CA ILE A 121 -0.14 5.00 -5.72
C ILE A 121 -0.91 4.69 -4.44
N ARG A 122 -1.88 5.52 -4.05
CA ARG A 122 -2.71 5.27 -2.86
C ARG A 122 -3.55 4.01 -2.99
N ILE A 123 -4.18 3.80 -4.14
CA ILE A 123 -4.98 2.59 -4.43
C ILE A 123 -4.09 1.34 -4.38
N LEU A 124 -2.93 1.37 -5.03
CA LEU A 124 -1.98 0.25 -5.03
C LEU A 124 -1.45 -0.07 -3.62
N ASN A 125 -1.17 0.95 -2.81
CA ASN A 125 -0.81 0.76 -1.41
C ASN A 125 -1.98 0.15 -0.60
N GLY A 126 -3.21 0.60 -0.84
CA GLY A 126 -4.42 0.02 -0.23
C GLY A 126 -4.60 -1.46 -0.60
N ARG A 127 -4.41 -1.80 -1.88
CA ARG A 127 -4.43 -3.19 -2.35
C ARG A 127 -3.33 -4.03 -1.68
N GLY A 128 -2.12 -3.48 -1.57
CA GLY A 128 -1.02 -4.12 -0.85
C GLY A 128 -1.39 -4.44 0.60
N ASN A 129 -1.99 -3.48 1.31
CA ASN A 129 -2.48 -3.69 2.68
C ASN A 129 -3.54 -4.79 2.73
N ALA A 130 -4.53 -4.77 1.83
CA ALA A 130 -5.59 -5.78 1.79
C ALA A 130 -5.03 -7.19 1.53
N TYR A 131 -4.11 -7.34 0.57
CA TYR A 131 -3.44 -8.61 0.30
C TYR A 131 -2.60 -9.10 1.49
N TYR A 132 -1.96 -8.20 2.23
CA TYR A 132 -1.22 -8.57 3.43
C TYR A 132 -2.12 -9.27 4.46
N TYR A 133 -3.26 -8.67 4.78
CA TYR A 133 -4.20 -9.25 5.73
C TYR A 133 -4.92 -10.51 5.22
N LEU A 134 -4.98 -10.70 3.90
CA LEU A 134 -5.43 -11.95 3.29
C LEU A 134 -4.34 -13.02 3.24
N GLU A 135 -3.14 -12.75 3.76
CA GLU A 135 -1.96 -13.61 3.72
C GLU A 135 -1.48 -13.91 2.27
N GLU A 136 -1.95 -13.13 1.29
CA GLU A 136 -1.52 -13.22 -0.11
C GLU A 136 -0.25 -12.39 -0.32
N TYR A 137 0.81 -12.71 0.43
CA TYR A 137 2.06 -11.91 0.50
C TYR A 137 2.74 -11.66 -0.85
N PRO A 138 2.80 -12.60 -1.81
CA PRO A 138 3.35 -12.32 -3.12
C PRO A 138 2.61 -11.19 -3.84
N LYS A 139 1.27 -11.19 -3.83
CA LYS A 139 0.46 -10.11 -4.43
C LYS A 139 0.57 -8.79 -3.67
N CYS A 140 0.75 -8.88 -2.35
CA CYS A 140 1.03 -7.71 -1.51
C CYS A 140 2.31 -7.01 -1.96
N VAL A 141 3.41 -7.77 -2.10
CA VAL A 141 4.71 -7.24 -2.56
C VAL A 141 4.59 -6.68 -3.98
N GLU A 142 3.88 -7.36 -4.88
CA GLU A 142 3.64 -6.89 -6.25
C GLU A 142 2.91 -5.55 -6.28
N ALA A 143 1.83 -5.39 -5.52
CA ALA A 143 1.09 -4.14 -5.45
C ALA A 143 1.95 -2.96 -4.96
N TYR A 144 2.79 -3.19 -3.93
CA TYR A 144 3.72 -2.15 -3.47
C TYR A 144 4.81 -1.86 -4.50
N HIS A 145 5.33 -2.86 -5.21
CA HIS A 145 6.28 -2.63 -6.30
C HIS A 145 5.68 -1.79 -7.41
N GLN A 146 4.46 -2.08 -7.83
CA GLN A 146 3.75 -1.26 -8.82
C GLN A 146 3.63 0.19 -8.37
N ALA A 147 3.24 0.43 -7.11
CA ALA A 147 3.18 1.78 -6.55
C ALA A 147 4.54 2.50 -6.56
N MET A 148 5.62 1.77 -6.27
CA MET A 148 6.97 2.33 -6.26
C MET A 148 7.50 2.66 -7.66
N LEU A 149 7.07 1.93 -8.70
CA LEU A 149 7.51 2.16 -10.07
C LEU A 149 6.94 3.45 -10.68
N ILE A 150 5.80 3.92 -10.18
CA ILE A 150 5.16 5.16 -10.67
C ILE A 150 6.04 6.37 -10.34
N ARG A 151 6.53 6.48 -9.09
CA ARG A 151 7.43 7.57 -8.65
C ARG A 151 8.55 7.00 -7.77
N PRO A 152 9.61 6.45 -8.35
CA PRO A 152 10.68 5.80 -7.60
C PRO A 152 11.43 6.72 -6.62
N SER A 153 11.52 8.02 -6.95
CA SER A 153 12.17 9.02 -6.10
C SER A 153 11.36 9.39 -4.86
N GLU A 154 10.03 9.21 -4.91
CA GLU A 154 9.08 9.65 -3.88
C GLU A 154 8.50 8.49 -3.07
N VAL A 155 9.17 7.35 -3.07
CA VAL A 155 8.71 6.18 -2.31
C VAL A 155 8.70 6.48 -0.82
N ARG A 156 7.51 6.38 -0.21
CA ARG A 156 7.31 6.66 1.21
C ARG A 156 7.85 5.55 2.10
N GLY A 157 8.35 5.92 3.27
CA GLY A 157 8.84 4.97 4.28
C GLY A 157 7.79 3.94 4.68
N LYS A 158 6.52 4.33 4.80
CA LYS A 158 5.41 3.43 5.15
C LYS A 158 5.20 2.31 4.11
N THR A 159 5.30 2.61 2.81
CA THR A 159 5.22 1.61 1.74
C THR A 159 6.33 0.57 1.87
N LEU A 160 7.58 1.04 2.08
CA LEU A 160 8.73 0.14 2.27
C LEU A 160 8.61 -0.67 3.56
N TYR A 161 8.14 -0.07 4.66
CA TYR A 161 7.90 -0.78 5.91
C TYR A 161 6.90 -1.93 5.72
N ASN A 162 5.76 -1.65 5.10
CA ASN A 162 4.72 -2.64 4.87
C ASN A 162 5.18 -3.76 3.93
N MET A 163 5.94 -3.42 2.88
CA MET A 163 6.57 -4.40 2.00
C MET A 163 7.58 -5.28 2.75
N GLY A 164 8.37 -4.68 3.65
CA GLY A 164 9.27 -5.40 4.54
C GLY A 164 8.54 -6.39 5.44
N SER A 165 7.36 -6.02 5.95
CA SER A 165 6.51 -6.91 6.75
C SER A 165 6.05 -8.11 5.93
N ALA A 166 5.63 -7.91 4.67
CA ALA A 166 5.25 -9.01 3.78
C ALA A 166 6.43 -9.96 3.49
N TYR A 167 7.63 -9.42 3.23
CA TYR A 167 8.82 -10.25 3.07
C TYR A 167 9.17 -11.05 4.33
N ALA A 168 8.98 -10.48 5.52
CA ALA A 168 9.22 -11.18 6.78
C ALA A 168 8.27 -12.36 6.99
N GLU A 169 6.98 -12.21 6.64
CA GLU A 169 6.00 -13.30 6.67
C GLU A 169 6.32 -14.42 5.66
N MET A 170 6.97 -14.07 4.53
CA MET A 170 7.47 -15.02 3.54
C MET A 170 8.81 -15.66 3.96
N GLU A 171 9.30 -15.41 5.16
CA GLU A 171 10.63 -15.82 5.66
C GLU A 171 11.82 -15.29 4.82
N ARG A 172 11.57 -14.30 3.96
CA ARG A 172 12.59 -13.62 3.17
C ARG A 172 13.27 -12.53 4.00
N TYR A 173 13.89 -12.92 5.10
CA TYR A 173 14.44 -11.98 6.10
C TYR A 173 15.49 -11.01 5.56
N PRO A 174 16.40 -11.39 4.62
CA PRO A 174 17.33 -10.43 4.03
C PRO A 174 16.61 -9.29 3.28
N ASP A 175 15.57 -9.62 2.51
CA ASP A 175 14.78 -8.65 1.76
C ASP A 175 13.95 -7.77 2.71
N ALA A 176 13.36 -8.38 3.74
CA ALA A 176 12.63 -7.67 4.78
C ALA A 176 13.50 -6.63 5.48
N MET A 177 14.70 -7.02 5.93
CA MET A 177 15.65 -6.12 6.60
C MET A 177 16.02 -4.95 5.69
N LYS A 178 16.33 -5.20 4.42
CA LYS A 178 16.63 -4.16 3.45
C LYS A 178 15.48 -3.16 3.28
N CYS A 179 14.23 -3.64 3.21
CA CYS A 179 13.06 -2.77 3.13
C CYS A 179 12.88 -1.94 4.40
N PHE A 180 12.99 -2.51 5.59
CA PHE A 180 12.91 -1.79 6.84
C PHE A 180 14.03 -0.75 6.98
N GLU A 181 15.28 -1.07 6.63
CA GLU A 181 16.40 -0.13 6.65
C GLU A 181 16.15 1.05 5.69
N GLN A 182 15.67 0.79 4.49
CA GLN A 182 15.35 1.83 3.51
C GLN A 182 14.14 2.68 3.90
N SER A 183 13.24 2.17 4.75
CA SER A 183 12.06 2.90 5.20
C SER A 183 12.40 4.03 6.18
N ILE A 184 13.42 3.86 7.02
CA ILE A 184 13.78 4.77 8.10
C ILE A 184 14.06 6.21 7.61
N PRO A 185 14.92 6.45 6.58
CA PRO A 185 15.20 7.80 6.11
C PRO A 185 14.06 8.41 5.26
N ARG A 186 12.93 7.71 5.06
CA ARG A 186 11.89 8.09 4.11
C ARG A 186 10.58 8.53 4.77
N GLY A 187 10.68 9.33 5.84
CA GLY A 187 9.52 10.00 6.44
C GLY A 187 8.67 9.12 7.35
N LEU A 188 9.29 8.20 8.07
CA LEU A 188 8.65 7.53 9.20
C LEU A 188 8.65 8.41 10.44
N GLU A 189 7.60 8.30 11.25
CA GLU A 189 7.54 8.92 12.57
C GLU A 189 8.47 8.21 13.57
N THR A 190 8.79 8.88 14.68
CA THR A 190 9.72 8.36 15.69
C THR A 190 9.35 6.96 16.18
N GLU A 191 8.08 6.70 16.44
CA GLU A 191 7.61 5.39 16.90
C GLU A 191 7.66 4.33 15.77
N GLU A 192 7.41 4.75 14.54
CA GLU A 192 7.53 3.89 13.36
C GLU A 192 8.98 3.49 13.10
N ILE A 193 9.92 4.42 13.29
CA ILE A 193 11.35 4.15 13.22
C ILE A 193 11.77 3.12 14.29
N LYS A 194 11.27 3.25 15.52
CA LYS A 194 11.53 2.26 16.58
C LYS A 194 11.03 0.88 16.20
N ARG A 195 9.81 0.80 15.65
CA ARG A 195 9.23 -0.45 15.15
C ARG A 195 10.07 -1.04 14.00
N ALA A 196 10.49 -0.23 13.03
CA ALA A 196 11.33 -0.69 11.93
C ALA A 196 12.65 -1.30 12.43
N LYS A 197 13.34 -0.62 13.37
CA LYS A 197 14.57 -1.13 13.99
C LYS A 197 14.35 -2.45 14.73
N GLU A 198 13.23 -2.59 15.43
CA GLU A 198 12.90 -3.84 16.13
C GLU A 198 12.63 -4.98 15.13
N GLN A 199 11.94 -4.70 14.02
CA GLN A 199 11.72 -5.70 12.96
C GLN A 199 13.04 -6.14 12.32
N ILE A 200 13.98 -5.21 12.06
CA ILE A 200 15.32 -5.55 11.56
C ILE A 200 16.02 -6.51 12.55
N ARG A 201 16.00 -6.18 13.84
CA ARG A 201 16.61 -7.02 14.89
C ARG A 201 15.98 -8.42 14.92
N ARG A 202 14.65 -8.50 14.86
CA ARG A 202 13.89 -9.76 14.85
C ARG A 202 14.23 -10.61 13.63
N CYS A 203 14.21 -10.03 12.43
CA CYS A 203 14.59 -10.71 11.19
C CYS A 203 16.03 -11.25 11.26
N GLY A 204 16.97 -10.47 11.81
CA GLY A 204 18.36 -10.90 11.99
C GLY A 204 18.51 -12.10 12.93
N ILE A 205 17.71 -12.20 14.00
CA ILE A 205 17.69 -13.36 14.90
C ILE A 205 17.16 -14.59 14.16
N LEU A 206 16.01 -14.47 13.48
CA LEU A 206 15.38 -15.56 12.75
C LEU A 206 16.28 -16.09 11.62
N LEU A 207 16.95 -15.21 10.90
CA LEU A 207 17.92 -15.60 9.87
C LEU A 207 19.05 -16.45 10.45
N LYS A 208 19.65 -16.02 11.57
CA LYS A 208 20.71 -16.77 12.25
C LYS A 208 20.23 -18.15 12.75
N GLU A 209 19.00 -18.24 13.19
CA GLU A 209 18.41 -19.53 13.60
C GLU A 209 18.27 -20.49 12.42
N ILE A 210 17.80 -20.01 11.27
CA ILE A 210 17.71 -20.81 10.04
C ILE A 210 19.10 -21.30 9.61
N GLU A 211 20.10 -20.42 9.61
CA GLU A 211 21.49 -20.79 9.27
C GLU A 211 22.05 -21.84 10.21
N ARG A 212 21.80 -21.71 11.52
CA ARG A 212 22.21 -22.72 12.50
C ARG A 212 21.55 -24.08 12.26
N LYS A 213 20.24 -24.07 11.93
CA LYS A 213 19.51 -25.31 11.61
C LYS A 213 20.05 -25.97 10.34
N LYS A 214 20.39 -25.17 9.30
CA LYS A 214 21.00 -25.69 8.06
C LYS A 214 22.39 -26.31 8.29
N LYS A 215 23.21 -25.74 9.18
CA LYS A 215 24.56 -26.29 9.50
C LYS A 215 24.52 -27.57 10.33
N ARG A 216 23.40 -27.90 10.96
CA ARG A 216 23.24 -29.11 11.79
C ARG A 216 22.65 -30.31 11.03
N ARG A 217 22.22 -30.11 9.78
CA ARG A 217 21.75 -31.14 8.85
C ARG A 217 22.86 -31.57 7.92
#